data_ff858436bdb16d3c3c1c843f821c9470
#
_entry.id   ff858436bdb16d3c3c1c843f821c9470
#
_cell.length_a   1.000
_cell.length_b   1.000
_cell.length_c   1.000
_cell.angle_alpha   90.00
_cell.angle_beta   90.00
_cell.angle_gamma   90.00
#
_symmetry.space_group_name_H-M   'P 1'
#
loop_
_entity.id
_entity.type
_entity.pdbx_description
1 polymer ?
#
loop_
_entity_poly.entity_id
_entity_poly.type
_entity_poly.pdbx_seq_one_letter_code
_entity_poly.pdbx_strand_id
1 'polypeptide(L)'
;MYNSILHTLQSQQGAIIKATEQHISISLLSLLIAMLIAIPLAILLKDHHKIAEACLQVAGIIQTIPSLAILGLLIPIVGIGTVPAVIALVLYAIMPIFQNTYAGLTEIAPNLEEAATAFGLTKWKKLQRLELPLAMPMILSGIRISLVMIIGTATLAALIGGGGLGTFILTGIQSNNNTYVIIGAILSAILAFFFSWLLKFISTNTRRMRIGLIAILVMVCGFGGYKGYQAIRPAPTKVVIAGKMGSEPDILIHMYKDLIQQEDLRAEVTLKPNFAG
;
A
#
# COMPACT_ATOMS: atom_id res chain seq x y z
N MET A 1 20.37 3.01 24.33
CA MET A 1 19.63 2.52 23.16
C MET A 1 18.29 1.88 23.54
N TYR A 2 18.24 0.84 24.38
CA TYR A 2 16.96 0.20 24.78
C TYR A 2 16.00 1.20 25.45
N ASN A 3 16.46 1.97 26.45
CA ASN A 3 15.64 2.98 27.11
C ASN A 3 15.16 4.10 26.16
N SER A 4 15.98 4.47 25.16
CA SER A 4 15.60 5.47 24.16
C SER A 4 14.49 4.94 23.26
N ILE A 5 14.53 3.66 22.86
CA ILE A 5 13.48 3.02 22.07
C ILE A 5 12.17 2.98 22.85
N LEU A 6 12.19 2.52 24.11
CA LEU A 6 10.99 2.47 24.96
C LEU A 6 10.39 3.86 25.17
N HIS A 7 11.21 4.86 25.49
CA HIS A 7 10.76 6.24 25.64
C HIS A 7 10.12 6.78 24.35
N THR A 8 10.75 6.53 23.18
CA THR A 8 10.19 6.98 21.90
C THR A 8 8.89 6.25 21.56
N LEU A 9 8.80 4.94 21.82
CA LEU A 9 7.57 4.18 21.63
C LEU A 9 6.42 4.73 22.48
N GLN A 10 6.70 5.14 23.73
CA GLN A 10 5.71 5.71 24.62
C GLN A 10 5.34 7.15 24.25
N SER A 11 6.32 7.99 23.97
CA SER A 11 6.09 9.41 23.68
C SER A 11 5.48 9.65 22.28
N GLN A 12 5.72 8.75 21.33
CA GLN A 12 5.27 8.87 19.93
C GLN A 12 4.17 7.88 19.55
N GLN A 13 3.47 7.29 20.51
CA GLN A 13 2.44 6.26 20.25
C GLN A 13 1.43 6.68 19.18
N GLY A 14 0.87 7.89 19.29
CA GLY A 14 -0.12 8.40 18.33
C GLY A 14 0.44 8.52 16.92
N ALA A 15 1.69 8.99 16.78
CA ALA A 15 2.35 9.11 15.48
C ALA A 15 2.65 7.72 14.88
N ILE A 16 3.09 6.77 15.70
CA ILE A 16 3.37 5.39 15.28
C ILE A 16 2.10 4.70 14.79
N ILE A 17 1.00 4.79 15.54
CA ILE A 17 -0.29 4.20 15.14
C ILE A 17 -0.75 4.80 13.82
N LYS A 18 -0.72 6.12 13.68
CA LYS A 18 -1.11 6.82 12.44
C LYS A 18 -0.22 6.41 11.26
N ALA A 19 1.10 6.35 11.45
CA ALA A 19 2.04 5.92 10.41
C ALA A 19 1.81 4.45 10.01
N THR A 20 1.53 3.58 10.97
CA THR A 20 1.21 2.16 10.71
C THR A 20 -0.10 2.03 9.94
N GLU A 21 -1.15 2.75 10.33
CA GLU A 21 -2.42 2.79 9.61
C GLU A 21 -2.26 3.25 8.16
N GLN A 22 -1.51 4.35 7.95
CA GLN A 22 -1.20 4.84 6.61
C GLN A 22 -0.42 3.81 5.78
N HIS A 23 0.57 3.17 6.39
CA HIS A 23 1.39 2.16 5.72
C HIS A 23 0.56 0.95 5.28
N ILE A 24 -0.30 0.43 6.16
CA ILE A 24 -1.24 -0.65 5.83
C ILE A 24 -2.19 -0.22 4.72
N SER A 25 -2.75 0.98 4.82
CA SER A 25 -3.68 1.54 3.84
C SER A 25 -3.10 1.57 2.44
N ILE A 26 -1.93 2.18 2.29
CA ILE A 26 -1.23 2.30 1.01
C ILE A 26 -0.88 0.92 0.46
N SER A 27 -0.36 0.04 1.33
CA SER A 27 0.04 -1.31 0.93
C SER A 27 -1.13 -2.17 0.46
N LEU A 28 -2.22 -2.21 1.21
CA LEU A 28 -3.39 -3.00 0.84
C LEU A 28 -4.12 -2.44 -0.38
N LEU A 29 -4.22 -1.12 -0.51
CA LEU A 29 -4.81 -0.48 -1.70
C LEU A 29 -4.00 -0.83 -2.95
N SER A 30 -2.68 -0.70 -2.89
CA SER A 30 -1.79 -1.04 -4.00
C SER A 30 -1.88 -2.52 -4.38
N LEU A 31 -1.91 -3.41 -3.38
CA LEU A 31 -2.07 -4.85 -3.61
C LEU A 31 -3.39 -5.16 -4.29
N LEU A 32 -4.49 -4.57 -3.84
CA LEU A 32 -5.81 -4.78 -4.45
C LEU A 32 -5.84 -4.38 -5.91
N ILE A 33 -5.34 -3.17 -6.22
CA ILE A 33 -5.29 -2.67 -7.60
C ILE A 33 -4.43 -3.60 -8.46
N ALA A 34 -3.27 -4.02 -7.95
CA ALA A 34 -2.39 -4.95 -8.65
C ALA A 34 -3.06 -6.31 -8.91
N MET A 35 -3.80 -6.85 -7.93
CA MET A 35 -4.58 -8.09 -8.10
C MET A 35 -5.69 -7.95 -9.13
N LEU A 36 -6.42 -6.83 -9.11
CA LEU A 36 -7.52 -6.55 -10.06
C LEU A 36 -7.02 -6.39 -11.50
N ILE A 37 -5.75 -6.05 -11.69
CA ILE A 37 -5.13 -5.95 -13.02
C ILE A 37 -4.47 -7.28 -13.40
N ALA A 38 -3.59 -7.80 -12.55
CA ALA A 38 -2.71 -8.90 -12.89
C ALA A 38 -3.45 -10.25 -13.02
N ILE A 39 -4.40 -10.55 -12.12
CA ILE A 39 -5.11 -11.83 -12.16
C ILE A 39 -6.01 -11.94 -13.39
N PRO A 40 -6.89 -10.97 -13.71
CA PRO A 40 -7.67 -11.04 -14.93
C PRO A 40 -6.80 -11.06 -16.19
N LEU A 41 -5.72 -10.30 -16.22
CA LEU A 41 -4.81 -10.28 -17.35
C LEU A 41 -4.17 -11.66 -17.57
N ALA A 42 -3.72 -12.34 -16.51
CA ALA A 42 -3.17 -13.69 -16.60
C ALA A 42 -4.23 -14.71 -17.10
N ILE A 43 -5.47 -14.60 -16.62
CA ILE A 43 -6.58 -15.45 -17.09
C ILE A 43 -6.87 -15.23 -18.58
N LEU A 44 -6.87 -13.98 -19.03
CA LEU A 44 -7.11 -13.63 -20.43
C LEU A 44 -5.98 -14.12 -21.36
N LEU A 45 -4.75 -14.10 -20.87
CA LEU A 45 -3.56 -14.43 -21.65
C LEU A 45 -3.08 -15.88 -21.50
N LYS A 46 -3.75 -16.73 -20.71
CA LYS A 46 -3.35 -18.14 -20.51
C LYS A 46 -3.22 -18.94 -21.81
N ASP A 47 -4.10 -18.65 -22.78
CA ASP A 47 -4.11 -19.30 -24.09
C ASP A 47 -3.26 -18.54 -25.15
N HIS A 48 -2.61 -17.41 -24.79
CA HIS A 48 -1.86 -16.52 -25.68
C HIS A 48 -0.39 -16.37 -25.22
N HIS A 49 0.36 -17.47 -25.30
CA HIS A 49 1.72 -17.58 -24.76
C HIS A 49 2.66 -16.44 -25.18
N LYS A 50 2.69 -16.09 -26.48
CA LYS A 50 3.58 -15.00 -26.97
C LYS A 50 3.28 -13.64 -26.34
N ILE A 51 1.99 -13.34 -26.14
CA ILE A 51 1.58 -12.06 -25.52
C ILE A 51 1.87 -12.08 -24.03
N ALA A 52 1.61 -13.22 -23.36
CA ALA A 52 1.93 -13.38 -21.95
C ALA A 52 3.44 -13.24 -21.69
N GLU A 53 4.30 -13.84 -22.52
CA GLU A 53 5.75 -13.66 -22.43
C GLU A 53 6.17 -12.20 -22.63
N ALA A 54 5.60 -11.51 -23.61
CA ALA A 54 5.87 -10.08 -23.81
C ALA A 54 5.47 -9.26 -22.58
N CYS A 55 4.30 -9.54 -21.97
CA CYS A 55 3.87 -8.89 -20.72
C CYS A 55 4.82 -9.19 -19.56
N LEU A 56 5.31 -10.42 -19.43
CA LEU A 56 6.30 -10.80 -18.41
C LEU A 56 7.62 -10.06 -18.61
N GLN A 57 8.09 -9.95 -19.85
CA GLN A 57 9.31 -9.21 -20.18
C GLN A 57 9.16 -7.72 -19.81
N VAL A 58 8.06 -7.08 -20.23
CA VAL A 58 7.79 -5.66 -19.91
C VAL A 58 7.70 -5.45 -18.39
N ALA A 59 6.95 -6.29 -17.69
CA ALA A 59 6.85 -6.20 -16.24
C ALA A 59 8.21 -6.44 -15.55
N GLY A 60 9.02 -7.37 -16.09
CA GLY A 60 10.39 -7.61 -15.63
C GLY A 60 11.29 -6.39 -15.80
N ILE A 61 11.23 -5.72 -16.96
CA ILE A 61 11.98 -4.48 -17.22
C ILE A 61 11.58 -3.40 -16.20
N ILE A 62 10.29 -3.23 -15.94
CA ILE A 62 9.80 -2.26 -14.94
C ILE A 62 10.42 -2.53 -13.56
N GLN A 63 10.56 -3.79 -13.16
CA GLN A 63 11.16 -4.16 -11.88
C GLN A 63 12.67 -3.88 -11.81
N THR A 64 13.37 -3.76 -12.92
CA THR A 64 14.80 -3.40 -12.92
C THR A 64 15.02 -1.91 -12.68
N ILE A 65 14.00 -1.07 -12.91
CA ILE A 65 14.09 0.37 -12.66
C ILE A 65 14.08 0.60 -11.14
N PRO A 66 15.02 1.35 -10.55
CA PRO A 66 14.98 1.66 -9.13
C PRO A 66 13.67 2.33 -8.72
N SER A 67 13.08 1.89 -7.59
CA SER A 67 11.79 2.41 -7.12
C SER A 67 11.79 3.93 -6.92
N LEU A 68 12.91 4.50 -6.45
CA LEU A 68 13.10 5.94 -6.35
C LEU A 68 13.03 6.65 -7.72
N ALA A 69 13.54 6.02 -8.77
CA ALA A 69 13.48 6.59 -10.11
C ALA A 69 12.04 6.61 -10.64
N ILE A 70 11.25 5.54 -10.42
CA ILE A 70 9.83 5.53 -10.79
C ILE A 70 9.06 6.60 -10.01
N LEU A 71 9.29 6.71 -8.69
CA LEU A 71 8.67 7.77 -7.89
C LEU A 71 9.03 9.16 -8.44
N GLY A 72 10.31 9.41 -8.76
CA GLY A 72 10.76 10.66 -9.34
C GLY A 72 10.13 10.99 -10.69
N LEU A 73 9.95 9.97 -11.56
CA LEU A 73 9.30 10.14 -12.86
C LEU A 73 7.79 10.42 -12.74
N LEU A 74 7.13 9.93 -11.69
CA LEU A 74 5.70 10.15 -11.47
C LEU A 74 5.38 11.53 -10.90
N ILE A 75 6.31 12.16 -10.14
CA ILE A 75 6.07 13.46 -9.51
C ILE A 75 5.62 14.54 -10.50
N PRO A 76 6.29 14.79 -11.66
CA PRO A 76 5.86 15.81 -12.58
C PRO A 76 4.53 15.50 -13.29
N ILE A 77 4.05 14.26 -13.27
CA ILE A 77 2.83 13.83 -13.96
C ILE A 77 1.62 13.87 -13.03
N VAL A 78 1.77 13.33 -11.81
CA VAL A 78 0.66 13.14 -10.86
C VAL A 78 0.88 13.87 -9.52
N GLY A 79 1.95 14.65 -9.39
CA GLY A 79 2.28 15.38 -8.18
C GLY A 79 2.95 14.52 -7.10
N ILE A 80 3.03 15.08 -5.89
CA ILE A 80 3.59 14.42 -4.69
C ILE A 80 2.48 13.83 -3.82
N GLY A 81 2.81 12.85 -2.98
CA GLY A 81 1.90 12.28 -2.01
C GLY A 81 1.56 10.82 -2.24
N THR A 82 0.36 10.40 -1.84
CA THR A 82 -0.05 8.99 -1.83
C THR A 82 -0.30 8.43 -3.23
N VAL A 83 -0.79 9.26 -4.18
CA VAL A 83 -1.16 8.79 -5.53
C VAL A 83 0.03 8.24 -6.30
N PRO A 84 1.14 8.98 -6.50
CA PRO A 84 2.31 8.44 -7.20
C PRO A 84 2.93 7.26 -6.45
N ALA A 85 2.86 7.24 -5.10
CA ALA A 85 3.31 6.10 -4.31
C ALA A 85 2.51 4.82 -4.64
N VAL A 86 1.18 4.90 -4.65
CA VAL A 86 0.31 3.77 -5.00
C VAL A 86 0.57 3.29 -6.43
N ILE A 87 0.70 4.19 -7.41
CA ILE A 87 1.00 3.82 -8.80
C ILE A 87 2.32 3.04 -8.88
N ALA A 88 3.39 3.54 -8.26
CA ALA A 88 4.68 2.86 -8.26
C ALA A 88 4.60 1.47 -7.61
N LEU A 89 3.94 1.36 -6.46
CA LEU A 89 3.76 0.09 -5.76
C LEU A 89 2.95 -0.93 -6.58
N VAL A 90 1.91 -0.47 -7.29
CA VAL A 90 1.11 -1.31 -8.19
C VAL A 90 1.97 -1.84 -9.33
N LEU A 91 2.77 -1.00 -9.98
CA LEU A 91 3.66 -1.40 -11.07
C LEU A 91 4.62 -2.53 -10.65
N TYR A 92 5.19 -2.43 -9.46
CA TYR A 92 6.06 -3.48 -8.92
C TYR A 92 5.32 -4.75 -8.54
N ALA A 93 4.08 -4.64 -8.05
CA ALA A 93 3.30 -5.78 -7.58
C ALA A 93 2.69 -6.61 -8.71
N ILE A 94 2.46 -6.02 -9.88
CA ILE A 94 1.81 -6.70 -11.02
C ILE A 94 2.62 -7.93 -11.44
N MET A 95 3.95 -7.81 -11.57
CA MET A 95 4.76 -8.90 -12.10
C MET A 95 4.66 -10.20 -11.30
N PRO A 96 4.93 -10.23 -9.97
CA PRO A 96 4.86 -11.49 -9.24
C PRO A 96 3.45 -12.10 -9.21
N ILE A 97 2.40 -11.25 -9.16
CA ILE A 97 1.00 -11.74 -9.21
C ILE A 97 0.70 -12.32 -10.58
N PHE A 98 1.03 -11.61 -11.66
CA PHE A 98 0.80 -12.06 -13.02
C PHE A 98 1.57 -13.34 -13.31
N GLN A 99 2.87 -13.38 -13.04
CA GLN A 99 3.73 -14.53 -13.30
C GLN A 99 3.24 -15.79 -12.58
N ASN A 100 2.95 -15.70 -11.28
CA ASN A 100 2.49 -16.85 -10.51
C ASN A 100 1.07 -17.28 -10.91
N THR A 101 0.20 -16.34 -11.27
CA THR A 101 -1.15 -16.67 -11.76
C THR A 101 -1.08 -17.36 -13.11
N TYR A 102 -0.27 -16.84 -14.02
CA TYR A 102 -0.07 -17.39 -15.35
C TYR A 102 0.52 -18.80 -15.27
N ALA A 103 1.61 -18.99 -14.52
CA ALA A 103 2.23 -20.29 -14.30
C ALA A 103 1.22 -21.29 -13.67
N GLY A 104 0.49 -20.88 -12.65
CA GLY A 104 -0.51 -21.74 -12.01
C GLY A 104 -1.64 -22.19 -12.94
N LEU A 105 -1.99 -21.37 -13.95
CA LEU A 105 -3.02 -21.72 -14.95
C LEU A 105 -2.45 -22.58 -16.09
N THR A 106 -1.19 -22.38 -16.49
CA THR A 106 -0.58 -23.06 -17.65
C THR A 106 0.14 -24.37 -17.29
N GLU A 107 0.50 -24.57 -16.01
CA GLU A 107 1.12 -25.80 -15.53
C GLU A 107 0.13 -26.90 -15.13
N ILE A 108 -1.17 -26.70 -15.38
CA ILE A 108 -2.19 -27.73 -15.15
C ILE A 108 -1.96 -28.89 -16.12
N ALA A 109 -1.94 -30.13 -15.57
CA ALA A 109 -1.68 -31.32 -16.35
C ALA A 109 -2.71 -31.46 -17.51
N PRO A 110 -2.27 -31.66 -18.77
CA PRO A 110 -3.16 -31.71 -19.94
C PRO A 110 -4.28 -32.76 -19.85
N ASN A 111 -4.00 -33.89 -19.19
CA ASN A 111 -5.01 -34.98 -19.01
C ASN A 111 -6.20 -34.50 -18.15
N LEU A 112 -6.02 -33.58 -17.22
CA LEU A 112 -7.12 -33.00 -16.45
C LEU A 112 -7.97 -32.07 -17.29
N GLU A 113 -7.35 -31.32 -18.18
CA GLU A 113 -8.05 -30.43 -19.10
C GLU A 113 -8.84 -31.21 -20.16
N GLU A 114 -8.26 -32.29 -20.68
CA GLU A 114 -8.93 -33.23 -21.63
C GLU A 114 -10.12 -33.92 -20.97
N ALA A 115 -9.92 -34.43 -19.75
CA ALA A 115 -11.02 -35.05 -18.97
C ALA A 115 -12.17 -34.07 -18.74
N ALA A 116 -11.87 -32.83 -18.34
CA ALA A 116 -12.89 -31.82 -18.13
C ALA A 116 -13.66 -31.49 -19.40
N THR A 117 -12.98 -31.50 -20.55
CA THR A 117 -13.61 -31.29 -21.87
C THR A 117 -14.46 -32.48 -22.27
N ALA A 118 -13.99 -33.73 -22.02
CA ALA A 118 -14.75 -34.95 -22.28
C ALA A 118 -16.04 -35.03 -21.43
N PHE A 119 -16.01 -34.49 -20.18
CA PHE A 119 -17.21 -34.34 -19.36
C PHE A 119 -18.15 -33.19 -19.78
N GLY A 120 -17.87 -32.52 -20.88
CA GLY A 120 -18.72 -31.44 -21.43
C GLY A 120 -18.67 -30.13 -20.67
N LEU A 121 -17.60 -29.87 -19.94
CA LEU A 121 -17.41 -28.58 -19.24
C LEU A 121 -17.15 -27.47 -20.28
N THR A 122 -17.97 -26.42 -20.26
CA THR A 122 -17.71 -25.20 -21.04
C THR A 122 -16.46 -24.52 -20.56
N LYS A 123 -15.80 -23.71 -21.40
CA LYS A 123 -14.57 -22.95 -21.02
C LYS A 123 -14.69 -22.20 -19.68
N TRP A 124 -15.83 -21.55 -19.45
CA TRP A 124 -16.07 -20.82 -18.19
C TRP A 124 -16.23 -21.75 -16.97
N LYS A 125 -16.94 -22.87 -17.15
CA LYS A 125 -17.07 -23.88 -16.08
C LYS A 125 -15.75 -24.57 -15.80
N LYS A 126 -14.92 -24.84 -16.84
CA LYS A 126 -13.57 -25.39 -16.70
C LYS A 126 -12.69 -24.42 -15.91
N LEU A 127 -12.68 -23.13 -16.26
CA LEU A 127 -11.94 -22.10 -15.52
C LEU A 127 -12.36 -22.06 -14.04
N GLN A 128 -13.65 -22.00 -13.73
CA GLN A 128 -14.12 -21.84 -12.35
C GLN A 128 -13.98 -23.10 -11.48
N ARG A 129 -14.20 -24.29 -12.06
CA ARG A 129 -14.29 -25.54 -11.28
C ARG A 129 -13.01 -26.36 -11.27
N LEU A 130 -12.12 -26.16 -12.25
CA LEU A 130 -10.87 -26.89 -12.37
C LEU A 130 -9.66 -25.95 -12.29
N GLU A 131 -9.53 -25.04 -13.24
CA GLU A 131 -8.28 -24.27 -13.42
C GLU A 131 -8.01 -23.33 -12.25
N LEU A 132 -8.95 -22.46 -11.87
CA LEU A 132 -8.77 -21.54 -10.75
C LEU A 132 -8.53 -22.26 -9.41
N PRO A 133 -9.29 -23.32 -9.03
CA PRO A 133 -8.98 -24.05 -7.81
C PRO A 133 -7.60 -24.69 -7.79
N LEU A 134 -7.13 -25.24 -8.92
CA LEU A 134 -5.80 -25.85 -9.04
C LEU A 134 -4.68 -24.78 -9.05
N ALA A 135 -4.88 -23.66 -9.73
CA ALA A 135 -3.93 -22.55 -9.78
C ALA A 135 -3.86 -21.73 -8.47
N MET A 136 -4.88 -21.86 -7.60
CA MET A 136 -5.02 -21.01 -6.41
C MET A 136 -3.79 -20.98 -5.49
N PRO A 137 -3.08 -22.09 -5.20
CA PRO A 137 -1.86 -22.05 -4.39
C PRO A 137 -0.77 -21.16 -5.01
N MET A 138 -0.62 -21.19 -6.34
CA MET A 138 0.33 -20.36 -7.08
C MET A 138 -0.10 -18.88 -7.06
N ILE A 139 -1.39 -18.60 -7.29
CA ILE A 139 -1.96 -17.26 -7.21
C ILE A 139 -1.67 -16.64 -5.84
N LEU A 140 -1.97 -17.38 -4.76
CA LEU A 140 -1.71 -16.92 -3.39
C LEU A 140 -0.22 -16.72 -3.10
N SER A 141 0.65 -17.53 -3.71
CA SER A 141 2.10 -17.32 -3.62
C SER A 141 2.51 -16.00 -4.24
N GLY A 142 2.02 -15.68 -5.45
CA GLY A 142 2.25 -14.40 -6.11
C GLY A 142 1.76 -13.21 -5.31
N ILE A 143 0.54 -13.30 -4.77
CA ILE A 143 -0.04 -12.26 -3.89
C ILE A 143 0.84 -12.05 -2.64
N ARG A 144 1.32 -13.13 -2.01
CA ARG A 144 2.17 -13.05 -0.83
C ARG A 144 3.51 -12.39 -1.11
N ILE A 145 4.16 -12.76 -2.23
CA ILE A 145 5.43 -12.16 -2.65
C ILE A 145 5.22 -10.65 -2.89
N SER A 146 4.20 -10.28 -3.63
CA SER A 146 3.88 -8.88 -3.91
C SER A 146 3.55 -8.09 -2.65
N LEU A 147 2.82 -8.66 -1.70
CA LEU A 147 2.51 -7.98 -0.44
C LEU A 147 3.76 -7.65 0.37
N VAL A 148 4.69 -8.60 0.51
CA VAL A 148 5.97 -8.37 1.21
C VAL A 148 6.79 -7.29 0.50
N MET A 149 6.86 -7.35 -0.84
CA MET A 149 7.53 -6.32 -1.65
C MET A 149 6.88 -4.93 -1.46
N ILE A 150 5.55 -4.86 -1.55
CA ILE A 150 4.82 -3.60 -1.36
C ILE A 150 5.12 -3.02 0.02
N ILE A 151 5.02 -3.79 1.10
CA ILE A 151 5.28 -3.30 2.46
C ILE A 151 6.72 -2.78 2.58
N GLY A 152 7.69 -3.48 2.03
CA GLY A 152 9.08 -3.00 2.04
C GLY A 152 9.26 -1.70 1.24
N THR A 153 8.77 -1.65 0.00
CA THR A 153 8.91 -0.49 -0.89
C THR A 153 8.05 0.70 -0.47
N ALA A 154 6.92 0.48 0.21
CA ALA A 154 6.06 1.55 0.73
C ALA A 154 6.77 2.45 1.76
N THR A 155 7.88 2.00 2.35
CA THR A 155 8.73 2.88 3.19
C THR A 155 9.29 4.06 2.40
N LEU A 156 9.53 3.89 1.10
CA LEU A 156 10.04 4.94 0.21
C LEU A 156 8.96 5.98 -0.16
N ALA A 157 7.67 5.65 0.01
CA ALA A 157 6.57 6.60 -0.20
C ALA A 157 6.70 7.85 0.69
N ALA A 158 7.35 7.74 1.84
CA ALA A 158 7.62 8.86 2.74
C ALA A 158 8.47 9.96 2.08
N LEU A 159 9.37 9.61 1.15
CA LEU A 159 10.24 10.56 0.44
C LEU A 159 9.45 11.52 -0.44
N ILE A 160 8.27 11.13 -0.88
CA ILE A 160 7.39 11.94 -1.74
C ILE A 160 6.11 12.38 -1.02
N GLY A 161 6.13 12.37 0.33
CA GLY A 161 4.99 12.78 1.15
C GLY A 161 3.84 11.78 1.23
N GLY A 162 4.05 10.52 0.81
CA GLY A 162 3.05 9.45 0.89
C GLY A 162 2.76 8.94 2.31
N GLY A 163 3.58 9.31 3.29
CA GLY A 163 3.40 8.91 4.68
C GLY A 163 3.83 7.46 4.99
N GLY A 164 3.25 6.88 6.04
CA GLY A 164 3.54 5.52 6.47
C GLY A 164 4.76 5.40 7.39
N LEU A 165 5.15 4.17 7.72
CA LEU A 165 6.29 3.87 8.61
C LEU A 165 7.63 4.39 8.08
N GLY A 166 7.73 4.62 6.77
CA GLY A 166 8.89 5.26 6.16
C GLY A 166 9.16 6.67 6.68
N THR A 167 8.17 7.39 7.20
CA THR A 167 8.37 8.72 7.81
C THR A 167 9.29 8.66 9.02
N PHE A 168 9.19 7.61 9.84
CA PHE A 168 10.11 7.40 10.96
C PHE A 168 11.54 7.15 10.46
N ILE A 169 11.70 6.31 9.42
CA ILE A 169 13.01 6.04 8.83
C ILE A 169 13.61 7.33 8.28
N LEU A 170 12.85 8.08 7.48
CA LEU A 170 13.29 9.33 6.86
C LEU A 170 13.65 10.38 7.92
N THR A 171 12.78 10.60 8.90
CA THR A 171 13.04 11.53 10.01
C THR A 171 14.29 11.12 10.79
N GLY A 172 14.45 9.82 11.04
CA GLY A 172 15.64 9.30 11.74
C GLY A 172 16.94 9.55 10.97
N ILE A 173 16.93 9.37 9.65
CA ILE A 173 18.08 9.68 8.78
C ILE A 173 18.38 11.19 8.80
N GLN A 174 17.36 12.04 8.60
CA GLN A 174 17.52 13.50 8.56
C GLN A 174 17.97 14.11 9.88
N SER A 175 17.50 13.55 11.01
CA SER A 175 17.86 14.02 12.35
C SER A 175 19.07 13.29 12.96
N ASN A 176 19.73 12.39 12.21
CA ASN A 176 20.80 11.51 12.68
C ASN A 176 20.40 10.74 13.97
N ASN A 177 19.13 10.33 14.04
CA ASN A 177 18.57 9.62 15.19
C ASN A 177 18.28 8.16 14.84
N ASN A 178 19.22 7.28 15.17
CA ASN A 178 19.13 5.85 14.89
C ASN A 178 17.90 5.18 15.54
N THR A 179 17.38 5.72 16.65
CA THR A 179 16.19 5.17 17.33
C THR A 179 14.96 5.21 16.41
N TYR A 180 14.74 6.34 15.72
CA TYR A 180 13.64 6.48 14.77
C TYR A 180 13.79 5.53 13.56
N VAL A 181 15.01 5.40 13.03
CA VAL A 181 15.30 4.47 11.92
C VAL A 181 14.96 3.04 12.31
N ILE A 182 15.43 2.61 13.50
CA ILE A 182 15.21 1.25 14.01
C ILE A 182 13.72 0.99 14.24
N ILE A 183 12.98 1.92 14.84
CA ILE A 183 11.54 1.77 15.09
C ILE A 183 10.81 1.59 13.76
N GLY A 184 11.05 2.48 12.78
CA GLY A 184 10.41 2.39 11.47
C GLY A 184 10.72 1.09 10.74
N ALA A 185 11.99 0.66 10.75
CA ALA A 185 12.43 -0.58 10.09
C ALA A 185 11.84 -1.84 10.75
N ILE A 186 11.90 -1.93 12.10
CA ILE A 186 11.37 -3.08 12.83
C ILE A 186 9.86 -3.18 12.65
N LEU A 187 9.12 -2.08 12.77
CA LEU A 187 7.67 -2.11 12.60
C LEU A 187 7.27 -2.50 11.18
N SER A 188 7.98 -2.01 10.16
CA SER A 188 7.75 -2.42 8.77
C SER A 188 8.03 -3.91 8.56
N ALA A 189 9.11 -4.44 9.14
CA ALA A 189 9.45 -5.86 9.06
C ALA A 189 8.42 -6.74 9.78
N ILE A 190 7.97 -6.35 10.98
CA ILE A 190 6.92 -7.05 11.72
C ILE A 190 5.63 -7.06 10.91
N LEU A 191 5.26 -5.95 10.30
CA LEU A 191 4.07 -5.82 9.46
C LEU A 191 4.13 -6.77 8.25
N ALA A 192 5.27 -6.80 7.54
CA ALA A 192 5.49 -7.69 6.41
C ALA A 192 5.41 -9.17 6.82
N PHE A 193 6.05 -9.52 7.95
CA PHE A 193 6.03 -10.86 8.49
C PHE A 193 4.60 -11.27 8.89
N PHE A 194 3.88 -10.41 9.61
CA PHE A 194 2.51 -10.66 10.06
C PHE A 194 1.57 -10.94 8.87
N PHE A 195 1.57 -10.09 7.87
CA PHE A 195 0.71 -10.27 6.69
C PHE A 195 1.14 -11.47 5.84
N SER A 196 2.43 -11.73 5.70
CA SER A 196 2.94 -12.93 5.01
C SER A 196 2.51 -14.21 5.73
N TRP A 197 2.62 -14.23 7.06
CA TRP A 197 2.17 -15.35 7.88
C TRP A 197 0.65 -15.54 7.80
N LEU A 198 -0.12 -14.46 7.87
CA LEU A 198 -1.57 -14.46 7.76
C LEU A 198 -2.02 -15.06 6.41
N LEU A 199 -1.43 -14.62 5.30
CA LEU A 199 -1.73 -15.18 3.98
C LEU A 199 -1.34 -16.66 3.88
N LYS A 200 -0.19 -17.06 4.43
CA LYS A 200 0.22 -18.47 4.48
C LYS A 200 -0.78 -19.31 5.28
N PHE A 201 -1.22 -18.83 6.44
CA PHE A 201 -2.21 -19.52 7.27
C PHE A 201 -3.56 -19.71 6.56
N ILE A 202 -4.00 -18.69 5.81
CA ILE A 202 -5.22 -18.75 5.00
C ILE A 202 -5.06 -19.76 3.86
N SER A 203 -3.88 -19.84 3.24
CA SER A 203 -3.61 -20.69 2.07
C SER A 203 -3.56 -22.20 2.37
N THR A 204 -3.39 -22.61 3.63
CA THR A 204 -3.21 -24.03 4.00
C THR A 204 -4.47 -24.87 3.93
N ASN A 205 -5.66 -24.27 3.84
CA ASN A 205 -6.93 -25.02 3.81
C ASN A 205 -7.90 -24.39 2.78
N THR A 206 -8.40 -25.20 1.85
CA THR A 206 -9.27 -24.74 0.74
C THR A 206 -10.52 -23.98 1.23
N ARG A 207 -11.11 -24.36 2.36
CA ARG A 207 -12.27 -23.65 2.93
C ARG A 207 -11.85 -22.32 3.55
N ARG A 208 -10.73 -22.29 4.29
CA ARG A 208 -10.16 -21.05 4.87
C ARG A 208 -9.69 -20.11 3.79
N MET A 209 -9.15 -20.63 2.70
CA MET A 209 -8.68 -19.90 1.54
C MET A 209 -9.79 -19.08 0.88
N ARG A 210 -10.97 -19.68 0.64
CA ARG A 210 -12.14 -18.95 0.09
C ARG A 210 -12.62 -17.87 1.05
N ILE A 211 -12.74 -18.19 2.34
CA ILE A 211 -13.16 -17.24 3.37
C ILE A 211 -12.13 -16.12 3.52
N GLY A 212 -10.83 -16.43 3.51
CA GLY A 212 -9.76 -15.47 3.63
C GLY A 212 -9.67 -14.50 2.45
N LEU A 213 -9.83 -14.99 1.22
CA LEU A 213 -9.90 -14.12 0.02
C LEU A 213 -11.09 -13.17 0.10
N ILE A 214 -12.27 -13.67 0.49
CA ILE A 214 -13.46 -12.84 0.67
C ILE A 214 -13.23 -11.82 1.80
N ALA A 215 -12.63 -12.23 2.93
CA ALA A 215 -12.32 -11.34 4.05
C ALA A 215 -11.33 -10.24 3.67
N ILE A 216 -10.26 -10.58 2.92
CA ILE A 216 -9.30 -9.60 2.38
C ILE A 216 -10.02 -8.64 1.44
N LEU A 217 -10.84 -9.13 0.52
CA LEU A 217 -11.58 -8.30 -0.43
C LEU A 217 -12.55 -7.36 0.30
N VAL A 218 -13.30 -7.87 1.29
CA VAL A 218 -14.22 -7.07 2.12
C VAL A 218 -13.45 -6.04 2.95
N MET A 219 -12.33 -6.43 3.57
CA MET A 219 -11.49 -5.53 4.35
C MET A 219 -10.94 -4.39 3.48
N VAL A 220 -10.42 -4.71 2.30
CA VAL A 220 -9.85 -3.71 1.39
C VAL A 220 -10.93 -2.83 0.78
N CYS A 221 -12.08 -3.39 0.36
CA CYS A 221 -13.22 -2.61 -0.12
C CYS A 221 -13.83 -1.75 0.98
N GLY A 222 -13.98 -2.27 2.20
CA GLY A 222 -14.47 -1.53 3.35
C GLY A 222 -13.55 -0.39 3.75
N PHE A 223 -12.26 -0.65 3.81
CA PHE A 223 -11.26 0.36 4.15
C PHE A 223 -11.06 1.40 3.04
N GLY A 224 -11.02 0.95 1.77
CA GLY A 224 -10.96 1.83 0.59
C GLY A 224 -12.22 2.69 0.47
N GLY A 225 -13.40 2.11 0.72
CA GLY A 225 -14.68 2.83 0.77
C GLY A 225 -14.73 3.86 1.90
N TYR A 226 -14.25 3.50 3.09
CA TYR A 226 -14.17 4.42 4.23
C TYR A 226 -13.22 5.60 3.98
N LYS A 227 -12.02 5.36 3.42
CA LYS A 227 -11.07 6.41 3.04
C LYS A 227 -11.59 7.26 1.87
N GLY A 228 -12.23 6.64 0.88
CA GLY A 228 -12.90 7.35 -0.21
C GLY A 228 -14.02 8.26 0.31
N TYR A 229 -14.84 7.78 1.25
CA TYR A 229 -15.86 8.57 1.91
C TYR A 229 -15.27 9.75 2.72
N GLN A 230 -14.15 9.55 3.41
CA GLN A 230 -13.44 10.63 4.11
C GLN A 230 -12.81 11.65 3.14
N ALA A 231 -12.33 11.21 1.97
CA ALA A 231 -11.75 12.09 0.96
C ALA A 231 -12.82 12.95 0.24
N ILE A 232 -14.05 12.44 0.14
CA ILE A 232 -15.20 13.17 -0.44
C ILE A 232 -15.81 14.17 0.57
N ARG A 233 -15.66 13.92 1.87
CA ARG A 233 -16.00 14.94 2.87
C ARG A 233 -14.97 16.07 2.77
N PRO A 234 -15.37 17.32 2.49
CA PRO A 234 -14.44 18.44 2.57
C PRO A 234 -13.85 18.45 3.99
N ALA A 235 -12.57 18.14 4.09
CA ALA A 235 -11.88 18.35 5.36
C ALA A 235 -12.05 19.82 5.70
N PRO A 236 -12.48 20.17 6.92
CA PRO A 236 -12.51 21.57 7.32
C PRO A 236 -11.11 22.12 7.10
N THR A 237 -10.99 23.13 6.24
CA THR A 237 -9.71 23.73 5.87
C THR A 237 -9.08 24.25 7.16
N LYS A 238 -8.06 23.55 7.67
CA LYS A 238 -7.31 24.01 8.83
C LYS A 238 -6.37 25.11 8.36
N VAL A 239 -6.63 26.32 8.75
CA VAL A 239 -5.72 27.45 8.56
C VAL A 239 -4.82 27.50 9.80
N VAL A 240 -3.53 27.25 9.62
CA VAL A 240 -2.55 27.39 10.71
C VAL A 240 -1.97 28.79 10.66
N ILE A 241 -2.26 29.60 11.66
CA ILE A 241 -1.70 30.95 11.82
C ILE A 241 -0.49 30.83 12.76
N ALA A 242 0.70 31.02 12.24
CA ALA A 242 1.94 31.06 13.01
C ALA A 242 2.36 32.50 13.29
N GLY A 243 2.69 32.83 14.53
CA GLY A 243 3.18 34.14 14.91
C GLY A 243 4.26 34.10 15.98
N LYS A 244 4.97 35.21 16.14
CA LYS A 244 5.99 35.38 17.17
C LYS A 244 5.30 35.71 18.49
N MET A 245 5.83 35.16 19.61
CA MET A 245 5.38 35.56 20.95
C MET A 245 5.65 37.05 21.22
N GLY A 246 4.63 37.76 21.61
CA GLY A 246 4.68 39.19 21.96
C GLY A 246 3.28 39.77 22.06
N SER A 247 3.06 40.86 22.82
CA SER A 247 1.74 41.42 23.06
C SER A 247 0.99 41.90 21.82
N GLU A 248 1.67 42.51 20.85
CA GLU A 248 1.07 43.00 19.61
C GLU A 248 0.78 41.88 18.60
N PRO A 249 1.73 40.96 18.30
CA PRO A 249 1.44 39.82 17.42
C PRO A 249 0.36 38.90 17.96
N ASP A 250 0.26 38.74 19.27
CA ASP A 250 -0.71 37.87 19.93
C ASP A 250 -2.16 38.37 19.72
N ILE A 251 -2.38 39.68 19.86
CA ILE A 251 -3.67 40.30 19.61
C ILE A 251 -4.09 40.14 18.14
N LEU A 252 -3.17 40.44 17.21
CA LEU A 252 -3.43 40.33 15.77
C LEU A 252 -3.77 38.88 15.36
N ILE A 253 -3.06 37.89 15.89
CA ILE A 253 -3.29 36.48 15.58
C ILE A 253 -4.66 36.04 16.09
N HIS A 254 -5.06 36.45 17.30
CA HIS A 254 -6.37 36.14 17.84
C HIS A 254 -7.50 36.81 17.05
N MET A 255 -7.32 38.06 16.60
CA MET A 255 -8.26 38.73 15.72
C MET A 255 -8.42 38.01 14.37
N TYR A 256 -7.31 37.56 13.75
CA TYR A 256 -7.38 36.75 12.53
C TYR A 256 -8.06 35.40 12.76
N LYS A 257 -7.83 34.76 13.92
CA LYS A 257 -8.53 33.54 14.30
C LYS A 257 -10.03 33.72 14.38
N ASP A 258 -10.49 34.79 15.01
CA ASP A 258 -11.90 35.08 15.17
C ASP A 258 -12.57 35.43 13.82
N LEU A 259 -11.88 36.15 12.93
CA LEU A 259 -12.36 36.42 11.57
C LEU A 259 -12.47 35.14 10.73
N ILE A 260 -11.49 34.23 10.83
CA ILE A 260 -11.50 32.96 10.09
C ILE A 260 -12.57 32.02 10.64
N GLN A 261 -12.85 32.06 11.96
CA GLN A 261 -13.93 31.27 12.55
C GLN A 261 -15.32 31.75 12.15
N GLN A 262 -15.49 33.03 11.82
CA GLN A 262 -16.75 33.57 11.28
C GLN A 262 -17.09 33.05 9.88
N GLU A 263 -16.08 32.61 9.12
CA GLU A 263 -16.19 32.01 7.78
C GLU A 263 -16.33 30.48 7.81
N ASP A 264 -16.72 29.88 8.93
CA ASP A 264 -16.85 28.40 9.12
C ASP A 264 -15.55 27.61 8.92
N LEU A 265 -14.38 28.27 9.00
CA LEU A 265 -13.06 27.66 8.90
C LEU A 265 -12.48 27.40 10.30
N ARG A 266 -11.87 26.23 10.51
CA ARG A 266 -11.16 25.95 11.77
C ARG A 266 -9.75 26.55 11.73
N ALA A 267 -9.50 27.57 12.55
CA ALA A 267 -8.19 28.17 12.72
C ALA A 267 -7.46 27.58 13.93
N GLU A 268 -6.24 27.13 13.75
CA GLU A 268 -5.34 26.66 14.80
C GLU A 268 -4.17 27.66 14.95
N VAL A 269 -4.03 28.25 16.14
CA VAL A 269 -2.99 29.24 16.43
C VAL A 269 -1.78 28.54 17.01
N THR A 270 -0.62 28.74 16.42
CA THR A 270 0.67 28.24 16.94
C THR A 270 1.61 29.43 17.18
N LEU A 271 1.90 29.71 18.45
CA LEU A 271 2.86 30.74 18.86
C LEU A 271 4.25 30.13 19.03
N LYS A 272 5.27 30.72 18.40
CA LYS A 272 6.67 30.32 18.59
C LYS A 272 7.47 31.45 19.24
N PRO A 273 8.34 31.16 20.23
CA PRO A 273 9.09 32.19 20.94
C PRO A 273 10.15 32.90 20.10
N ASN A 274 10.67 32.25 19.04
CA ASN A 274 11.61 32.85 18.08
C ASN A 274 11.40 32.23 16.69
N PHE A 275 11.46 33.09 15.65
CA PHE A 275 11.77 32.64 14.28
C PHE A 275 13.30 32.46 14.20
N ALA A 276 13.82 31.35 14.73
CA ALA A 276 15.12 30.88 14.33
C ALA A 276 14.92 30.02 13.08
N GLY A 277 15.52 30.44 11.99
CA GLY A 277 15.40 29.85 10.68
C GLY A 277 15.76 28.37 10.57
#